data_aa4eec3e80a06fcd23b63ae349dfb9be
#
_entry.id   aa4eec3e80a06fcd23b63ae349dfb9be
#
_cell.length_a   1.000
_cell.length_b   1.000
_cell.length_c   1.000
_cell.angle_alpha   90.00
_cell.angle_beta   90.00
_cell.angle_gamma   90.00
#
_symmetry.space_group_name_H-M   'P 1'
#
loop_
_entity.id
_entity.type
_entity.pdbx_description
1 polymer ?
#
loop_
_entity_poly.entity_id
_entity_poly.type
_entity_poly.pdbx_seq_one_letter_code
_entity_poly.pdbx_strand_id
1 'polypeptide(L)'
;MKKHLLILFLTLFFVACNSIKKTQEAIHKGNYDKAISLAVRNLNGNKTKKKTQPYILMLEEAFGKASQRDQEEIAFLKKDANPENLERIYNIYLRLKERQQKIKPLLPLKISKKKANARFDFKNYDEAIITLKKELSNHLYSKAKALFASNHKYDYRKAYEELKYIEEINPNYRDTRVLMQEANAKGIDYVYVSMKNETAQVVPKKLEKDLLNFDTYGLNDLWTVYHSKRDTEIRYDFGLSLNLRKI
;
A
#
# COMPACT_ATOMS: atom_id res chain seq x y z
N MET A 1 -14.92 -49.90 2.26
CA MET A 1 -13.92 -49.11 2.94
C MET A 1 -12.57 -48.99 2.18
N LYS A 2 -11.97 -50.06 1.68
CA LYS A 2 -10.67 -50.00 0.95
C LYS A 2 -10.71 -49.18 -0.34
N LYS A 3 -11.82 -49.18 -1.12
CA LYS A 3 -11.96 -48.37 -2.36
C LYS A 3 -12.02 -46.88 -2.11
N HIS A 4 -12.68 -46.42 -1.03
CA HIS A 4 -12.74 -44.99 -0.68
C HIS A 4 -11.39 -44.46 -0.16
N LEU A 5 -10.63 -45.32 0.52
CA LEU A 5 -9.27 -44.98 1.00
C LEU A 5 -8.30 -44.80 -0.19
N LEU A 6 -8.46 -45.60 -1.25
CA LEU A 6 -7.65 -45.53 -2.48
C LEU A 6 -7.95 -44.25 -3.27
N ILE A 7 -9.20 -43.82 -3.37
CA ILE A 7 -9.65 -42.62 -4.05
C ILE A 7 -9.11 -41.37 -3.28
N LEU A 8 -9.18 -41.38 -1.95
CA LEU A 8 -8.65 -40.30 -1.12
C LEU A 8 -7.12 -40.14 -1.29
N PHE A 9 -6.40 -41.26 -1.45
CA PHE A 9 -4.97 -41.27 -1.67
C PHE A 9 -4.59 -40.77 -3.08
N LEU A 10 -5.41 -41.02 -4.09
CA LEU A 10 -5.19 -40.57 -5.47
C LEU A 10 -5.37 -39.04 -5.62
N THR A 11 -6.35 -38.44 -4.91
CA THR A 11 -6.61 -37.00 -4.97
C THR A 11 -5.48 -36.17 -4.35
N LEU A 12 -4.74 -36.71 -3.36
CA LEU A 12 -3.60 -36.04 -2.74
C LEU A 12 -2.39 -35.88 -3.67
N PHE A 13 -2.25 -36.72 -4.70
CA PHE A 13 -1.16 -36.59 -5.70
C PHE A 13 -1.40 -35.45 -6.70
N PHE A 14 -2.64 -35.18 -7.07
CA PHE A 14 -2.95 -34.12 -8.04
C PHE A 14 -2.71 -32.70 -7.50
N VAL A 15 -2.86 -32.46 -6.19
CA VAL A 15 -2.66 -31.14 -5.58
C VAL A 15 -1.17 -30.76 -5.53
N ALA A 16 -0.26 -31.71 -5.32
CA ALA A 16 1.17 -31.45 -5.25
C ALA A 16 1.78 -31.10 -6.62
N CYS A 17 1.36 -31.80 -7.68
CA CYS A 17 1.80 -31.49 -9.06
C CYS A 17 1.36 -30.10 -9.52
N ASN A 18 0.16 -29.68 -9.15
CA ASN A 18 -0.37 -28.37 -9.52
C ASN A 18 0.42 -27.22 -8.86
N SER A 19 0.89 -27.41 -7.61
CA SER A 19 1.66 -26.36 -6.92
C SER A 19 3.07 -26.19 -7.47
N ILE A 20 3.78 -27.27 -7.84
CA ILE A 20 5.09 -27.21 -8.51
C ILE A 20 4.95 -26.49 -9.85
N LYS A 21 3.97 -26.91 -10.68
CA LYS A 21 3.70 -26.29 -11.97
C LYS A 21 3.43 -24.79 -11.85
N LYS A 22 2.57 -24.37 -10.90
CA LYS A 22 2.28 -22.96 -10.63
C LYS A 22 3.52 -22.16 -10.24
N THR A 23 4.44 -22.74 -9.45
CA THR A 23 5.67 -22.07 -9.05
C THR A 23 6.60 -21.91 -10.26
N GLN A 24 6.72 -22.92 -11.09
CA GLN A 24 7.52 -22.88 -12.31
C GLN A 24 6.97 -21.89 -13.34
N GLU A 25 5.65 -21.87 -13.54
CA GLU A 25 4.98 -20.88 -14.39
C GLU A 25 5.22 -19.44 -13.91
N ALA A 26 5.23 -19.22 -12.59
CA ALA A 26 5.53 -17.91 -12.02
C ALA A 26 6.95 -17.46 -12.35
N ILE A 27 7.94 -18.37 -12.31
CA ILE A 27 9.33 -18.08 -12.72
C ILE A 27 9.40 -17.76 -14.22
N HIS A 28 8.77 -18.58 -15.06
CA HIS A 28 8.79 -18.37 -16.51
C HIS A 28 8.12 -17.06 -16.94
N LYS A 29 7.11 -16.62 -16.21
CA LYS A 29 6.42 -15.32 -16.42
C LYS A 29 7.15 -14.14 -15.79
N GLY A 30 8.34 -14.32 -15.18
CA GLY A 30 9.06 -13.26 -14.48
C GLY A 30 8.43 -12.80 -13.17
N ASN A 31 7.40 -13.50 -12.68
CA ASN A 31 6.76 -13.20 -11.40
C ASN A 31 7.50 -13.88 -10.23
N TYR A 32 8.73 -13.45 -10.02
CA TYR A 32 9.64 -14.06 -9.07
C TYR A 32 9.15 -13.98 -7.62
N ASP A 33 8.52 -12.89 -7.21
CA ASP A 33 7.99 -12.74 -5.85
C ASP A 33 6.88 -13.75 -5.55
N LYS A 34 6.03 -14.02 -6.53
CA LYS A 34 5.02 -15.08 -6.42
C LYS A 34 5.67 -16.46 -6.34
N ALA A 35 6.69 -16.72 -7.14
CA ALA A 35 7.43 -17.97 -7.11
C ALA A 35 8.11 -18.20 -5.75
N ILE A 36 8.79 -17.17 -5.21
CA ILE A 36 9.40 -17.19 -3.87
C ILE A 36 8.34 -17.50 -2.81
N SER A 37 7.22 -16.78 -2.82
CA SER A 37 6.14 -16.98 -1.83
C SER A 37 5.55 -18.39 -1.88
N LEU A 38 5.35 -18.95 -3.08
CA LEU A 38 4.88 -20.31 -3.26
C LEU A 38 5.90 -21.34 -2.77
N ALA A 39 7.18 -21.15 -3.08
CA ALA A 39 8.25 -22.05 -2.66
C ALA A 39 8.44 -22.02 -1.13
N VAL A 40 8.53 -20.82 -0.53
CA VAL A 40 8.62 -20.63 0.92
C VAL A 40 7.47 -21.33 1.64
N ARG A 41 6.22 -21.13 1.20
CA ARG A 41 5.04 -21.77 1.79
C ARG A 41 5.13 -23.29 1.77
N ASN A 42 5.62 -23.89 0.67
CA ASN A 42 5.75 -25.35 0.56
C ASN A 42 6.95 -25.91 1.34
N LEU A 43 7.96 -25.09 1.65
CA LEU A 43 9.14 -25.47 2.44
C LEU A 43 8.93 -25.32 3.93
N ASN A 44 8.08 -24.41 4.40
CA ASN A 44 7.81 -24.20 5.83
C ASN A 44 7.30 -25.43 6.55
N GLY A 45 6.54 -26.32 5.85
CA GLY A 45 5.99 -27.51 6.49
C GLY A 45 6.99 -28.66 6.66
N ASN A 46 7.90 -28.86 5.71
CA ASN A 46 8.96 -29.87 5.78
C ASN A 46 9.96 -29.72 4.62
N LYS A 47 11.14 -29.22 4.90
CA LYS A 47 12.18 -28.95 3.90
C LYS A 47 13.04 -30.17 3.50
N THR A 48 12.88 -31.31 4.16
CA THR A 48 13.69 -32.52 3.93
C THR A 48 13.02 -33.58 3.05
N LYS A 49 11.68 -33.51 2.87
CA LYS A 49 10.95 -34.48 2.07
C LYS A 49 11.37 -34.42 0.59
N LYS A 50 11.42 -35.59 -0.06
CA LYS A 50 11.73 -35.70 -1.49
C LYS A 50 10.82 -34.84 -2.38
N LYS A 51 9.54 -34.72 -2.04
CA LYS A 51 8.56 -33.91 -2.79
C LYS A 51 8.79 -32.39 -2.67
N THR A 52 9.54 -31.91 -1.68
CA THR A 52 9.83 -30.47 -1.50
C THR A 52 11.13 -30.03 -2.16
N GLN A 53 11.97 -30.98 -2.63
CA GLN A 53 13.24 -30.67 -3.30
C GLN A 53 13.12 -29.76 -4.53
N PRO A 54 12.09 -29.89 -5.40
CA PRO A 54 11.92 -28.94 -6.52
C PRO A 54 11.77 -27.49 -6.07
N TYR A 55 11.09 -27.24 -4.94
CA TYR A 55 10.89 -25.89 -4.43
C TYR A 55 12.18 -25.23 -3.95
N ILE A 56 13.17 -26.01 -3.45
CA ILE A 56 14.48 -25.48 -3.07
C ILE A 56 15.19 -24.89 -4.29
N LEU A 57 15.22 -25.65 -5.40
CA LEU A 57 15.85 -25.20 -6.64
C LEU A 57 15.12 -23.99 -7.24
N MET A 58 13.79 -24.03 -7.27
CA MET A 58 12.96 -22.92 -7.76
C MET A 58 13.11 -21.67 -6.88
N LEU A 59 13.26 -21.82 -5.56
CA LEU A 59 13.50 -20.72 -4.64
C LEU A 59 14.86 -20.06 -4.88
N GLU A 60 15.92 -20.89 -5.05
CA GLU A 60 17.27 -20.41 -5.38
C GLU A 60 17.26 -19.62 -6.69
N GLU A 61 16.65 -20.18 -7.74
CA GLU A 61 16.53 -19.55 -9.06
C GLU A 61 15.72 -18.25 -9.01
N ALA A 62 14.53 -18.29 -8.42
CA ALA A 62 13.64 -17.13 -8.34
C ALA A 62 14.27 -15.98 -7.54
N PHE A 63 14.94 -16.30 -6.43
CA PHE A 63 15.65 -15.31 -5.63
C PHE A 63 16.80 -14.65 -6.39
N GLY A 64 17.61 -15.45 -7.08
CA GLY A 64 18.72 -14.94 -7.90
C GLY A 64 18.24 -13.98 -9.00
N LYS A 65 17.25 -14.41 -9.79
CA LYS A 65 16.66 -13.61 -10.87
C LYS A 65 15.97 -12.34 -10.36
N ALA A 66 15.22 -12.43 -9.25
CA ALA A 66 14.57 -11.27 -8.65
C ALA A 66 15.60 -10.25 -8.16
N SER A 67 16.65 -10.73 -7.48
CA SER A 67 17.71 -9.86 -6.94
C SER A 67 18.51 -9.18 -8.05
N GLN A 68 18.84 -9.90 -9.11
CA GLN A 68 19.53 -9.35 -10.27
C GLN A 68 18.69 -8.27 -10.95
N ARG A 69 17.44 -8.58 -11.30
CA ARG A 69 16.52 -7.62 -11.94
C ARG A 69 16.40 -6.32 -11.12
N ASP A 70 16.20 -6.44 -9.81
CA ASP A 70 15.99 -5.29 -8.95
C ASP A 70 17.28 -4.47 -8.76
N GLN A 71 18.47 -5.11 -8.76
CA GLN A 71 19.76 -4.40 -8.74
C GLN A 71 20.02 -3.66 -10.05
N GLU A 72 19.70 -4.26 -11.20
CA GLU A 72 19.79 -3.62 -12.52
C GLU A 72 18.85 -2.41 -12.59
N GLU A 73 17.61 -2.54 -12.09
CA GLU A 73 16.64 -1.45 -12.03
C GLU A 73 17.13 -0.30 -11.15
N ILE A 74 17.67 -0.58 -9.95
CA ILE A 74 18.27 0.45 -9.09
C ILE A 74 19.42 1.16 -9.82
N ALA A 75 20.31 0.40 -10.48
CA ALA A 75 21.43 0.99 -11.19
C ALA A 75 20.98 1.90 -12.34
N PHE A 76 19.91 1.51 -13.04
CA PHE A 76 19.32 2.33 -14.09
C PHE A 76 18.71 3.62 -13.53
N LEU A 77 17.86 3.51 -12.49
CA LEU A 77 17.17 4.67 -11.88
C LEU A 77 18.15 5.67 -11.27
N LYS A 78 19.26 5.20 -10.71
CA LYS A 78 20.29 6.07 -10.14
C LYS A 78 21.08 6.86 -11.19
N LYS A 79 21.21 6.35 -12.43
CA LYS A 79 21.90 7.08 -13.50
C LYS A 79 21.21 8.37 -13.90
N ASP A 80 19.88 8.39 -13.80
CA ASP A 80 19.05 9.52 -14.16
C ASP A 80 19.14 10.68 -13.12
N ALA A 81 19.63 10.38 -11.91
CA ALA A 81 19.72 11.32 -10.79
C ALA A 81 18.44 12.13 -10.51
N ASN A 82 17.29 11.64 -10.99
CA ASN A 82 15.98 12.29 -10.83
C ASN A 82 15.43 12.01 -9.42
N PRO A 83 15.16 13.03 -8.58
CA PRO A 83 14.59 12.84 -7.25
C PRO A 83 13.24 12.11 -7.24
N GLU A 84 12.47 12.18 -8.31
CA GLU A 84 11.20 11.44 -8.43
C GLU A 84 11.40 9.91 -8.46
N ASN A 85 12.62 9.43 -8.71
CA ASN A 85 12.97 8.02 -8.64
C ASN A 85 13.24 7.52 -7.21
N LEU A 86 13.40 8.41 -6.22
CA LEU A 86 13.78 8.04 -4.85
C LEU A 86 12.81 7.05 -4.21
N GLU A 87 11.50 7.27 -4.36
CA GLU A 87 10.48 6.38 -3.82
C GLU A 87 10.57 4.98 -4.45
N ARG A 88 10.72 4.92 -5.76
CA ARG A 88 10.85 3.64 -6.47
C ARG A 88 12.09 2.88 -6.03
N ILE A 89 13.24 3.56 -5.91
CA ILE A 89 14.49 2.95 -5.45
C ILE A 89 14.34 2.47 -4.00
N TYR A 90 13.75 3.28 -3.12
CA TYR A 90 13.48 2.93 -1.73
C TYR A 90 12.63 1.64 -1.62
N ASN A 91 11.53 1.58 -2.37
CA ASN A 91 10.64 0.42 -2.40
C ASN A 91 11.32 -0.83 -2.96
N ILE A 92 12.25 -0.70 -3.92
CA ILE A 92 13.03 -1.84 -4.41
C ILE A 92 13.95 -2.38 -3.32
N TYR A 93 14.63 -1.53 -2.56
CA TYR A 93 15.49 -1.98 -1.45
C TYR A 93 14.69 -2.65 -0.34
N LEU A 94 13.50 -2.16 -0.02
CA LEU A 94 12.59 -2.82 0.91
C LEU A 94 12.22 -4.22 0.45
N ARG A 95 11.85 -4.40 -0.83
CA ARG A 95 11.55 -5.72 -1.41
C ARG A 95 12.75 -6.67 -1.37
N LEU A 96 13.95 -6.17 -1.69
CA LEU A 96 15.18 -6.97 -1.58
C LEU A 96 15.40 -7.47 -0.16
N LYS A 97 15.24 -6.62 0.85
CA LYS A 97 15.35 -6.97 2.27
C LYS A 97 14.26 -7.98 2.68
N GLU A 98 13.02 -7.73 2.31
CA GLU A 98 11.88 -8.59 2.65
C GLU A 98 12.03 -10.01 2.09
N ARG A 99 12.53 -10.16 0.84
CA ARG A 99 12.79 -11.49 0.26
C ARG A 99 13.81 -12.28 1.08
N GLN A 100 14.88 -11.62 1.53
CA GLN A 100 15.87 -12.26 2.38
C GLN A 100 15.28 -12.69 3.72
N GLN A 101 14.46 -11.83 4.34
CA GLN A 101 13.79 -12.13 5.61
C GLN A 101 12.84 -13.33 5.50
N LYS A 102 12.16 -13.51 4.37
CA LYS A 102 11.29 -14.68 4.11
C LYS A 102 12.08 -15.99 3.98
N ILE A 103 13.32 -15.93 3.50
CA ILE A 103 14.13 -17.12 3.21
C ILE A 103 15.02 -17.51 4.41
N LYS A 104 15.56 -16.54 5.13
CA LYS A 104 16.48 -16.76 6.26
C LYS A 104 16.02 -17.83 7.26
N PRO A 105 14.74 -17.88 7.70
CA PRO A 105 14.29 -18.90 8.66
C PRO A 105 14.27 -20.33 8.10
N LEU A 106 14.32 -20.48 6.77
CA LEU A 106 14.31 -21.80 6.14
C LEU A 106 15.69 -22.44 6.06
N LEU A 107 16.75 -21.66 6.24
CA LEU A 107 18.12 -22.16 6.09
C LEU A 107 18.53 -23.14 7.22
N PRO A 108 19.42 -24.09 6.95
CA PRO A 108 19.97 -24.46 5.62
C PRO A 108 18.98 -25.26 4.78
N LEU A 109 18.99 -25.06 3.45
CA LEU A 109 18.20 -25.82 2.47
C LEU A 109 19.11 -26.79 1.70
N LYS A 110 19.08 -28.08 2.04
CA LYS A 110 19.90 -29.12 1.41
C LYS A 110 19.29 -29.58 0.09
N ILE A 111 20.09 -29.55 -0.98
CA ILE A 111 19.75 -30.11 -2.31
C ILE A 111 20.27 -31.53 -2.34
N SER A 112 19.36 -32.52 -2.19
CA SER A 112 19.73 -33.94 -2.04
C SER A 112 20.55 -34.48 -3.22
N LYS A 113 20.21 -34.10 -4.47
CA LYS A 113 20.92 -34.55 -5.68
C LYS A 113 22.35 -34.00 -5.76
N LYS A 114 22.59 -32.77 -5.32
CA LYS A 114 23.90 -32.09 -5.38
C LYS A 114 24.76 -32.33 -4.15
N LYS A 115 24.21 -32.95 -3.09
CA LYS A 115 24.82 -33.07 -1.75
C LYS A 115 25.34 -31.72 -1.20
N ALA A 116 24.72 -30.61 -1.60
CA ALA A 116 25.11 -29.25 -1.26
C ALA A 116 23.89 -28.45 -0.75
N ASN A 117 24.14 -27.33 -0.12
CA ASN A 117 23.09 -26.38 0.25
C ASN A 117 22.76 -25.43 -0.92
N ALA A 118 21.50 -25.02 -1.04
CA ALA A 118 21.10 -23.91 -1.91
C ALA A 118 21.82 -22.63 -1.48
N ARG A 119 22.21 -21.81 -2.45
CA ARG A 119 22.98 -20.58 -2.24
C ARG A 119 22.10 -19.36 -2.43
N PHE A 120 22.18 -18.43 -1.51
CA PHE A 120 21.48 -17.16 -1.54
C PHE A 120 22.48 -16.04 -1.25
N ASP A 121 22.70 -15.15 -2.22
CA ASP A 121 23.58 -13.98 -2.06
C ASP A 121 22.85 -12.90 -1.24
N PHE A 122 22.87 -13.07 0.10
CA PHE A 122 22.27 -12.10 1.02
C PHE A 122 23.19 -10.91 1.23
N LYS A 123 22.60 -9.71 1.09
CA LYS A 123 23.29 -8.44 1.31
C LYS A 123 22.65 -7.66 2.43
N ASN A 124 23.39 -6.83 3.09
CA ASN A 124 22.84 -5.86 4.03
C ASN A 124 22.38 -4.62 3.25
N TYR A 125 21.08 -4.31 3.35
CA TYR A 125 20.46 -3.14 2.70
C TYR A 125 20.06 -2.06 3.71
N ASP A 126 20.34 -2.22 5.01
CA ASP A 126 19.83 -1.34 6.07
C ASP A 126 20.34 0.08 5.91
N GLU A 127 21.63 0.27 5.65
CA GLU A 127 22.22 1.58 5.44
C GLU A 127 21.62 2.28 4.22
N ALA A 128 21.49 1.57 3.09
CA ALA A 128 20.88 2.13 1.88
C ALA A 128 19.41 2.54 2.10
N ILE A 129 18.65 1.73 2.85
CA ILE A 129 17.24 2.03 3.18
C ILE A 129 17.17 3.26 4.10
N ILE A 130 18.04 3.37 5.11
CA ILE A 130 18.06 4.54 6.02
C ILE A 130 18.40 5.82 5.26
N THR A 131 19.41 5.78 4.39
CA THR A 131 19.84 6.93 3.58
C THR A 131 18.71 7.37 2.64
N LEU A 132 18.16 6.42 1.87
CA LEU A 132 17.07 6.70 0.93
C LEU A 132 15.80 7.20 1.62
N LYS A 133 15.47 6.65 2.79
CA LYS A 133 14.36 7.14 3.60
C LYS A 133 14.52 8.62 3.95
N LYS A 134 15.73 9.03 4.35
CA LYS A 134 16.05 10.43 4.68
C LYS A 134 15.97 11.33 3.45
N GLU A 135 16.55 10.89 2.32
CA GLU A 135 16.53 11.63 1.06
C GLU A 135 15.11 11.80 0.53
N LEU A 136 14.32 10.73 0.52
CA LEU A 136 12.92 10.73 0.11
C LEU A 136 12.08 11.66 1.01
N SER A 137 12.23 11.55 2.34
CA SER A 137 11.51 12.44 3.26
C SER A 137 11.85 13.92 3.01
N ASN A 138 13.11 14.23 2.72
CA ASN A 138 13.52 15.61 2.41
C ASN A 138 12.94 16.10 1.08
N HIS A 139 12.94 15.24 0.05
CA HIS A 139 12.35 15.56 -1.26
C HIS A 139 10.85 15.84 -1.15
N LEU A 140 10.09 14.91 -0.54
CA LEU A 140 8.64 15.04 -0.34
C LEU A 140 8.29 16.27 0.52
N TYR A 141 9.07 16.54 1.56
CA TYR A 141 8.90 17.73 2.40
C TYR A 141 9.08 19.02 1.60
N SER A 142 10.11 19.09 0.77
CA SER A 142 10.36 20.25 -0.10
C SER A 142 9.24 20.44 -1.13
N LYS A 143 8.74 19.34 -1.70
CA LYS A 143 7.61 19.33 -2.64
C LYS A 143 6.33 19.80 -1.96
N ALA A 144 6.03 19.30 -0.75
CA ALA A 144 4.89 19.78 0.03
C ALA A 144 4.97 21.27 0.34
N LYS A 145 6.14 21.78 0.75
CA LYS A 145 6.36 23.21 1.00
C LYS A 145 6.14 24.06 -0.26
N ALA A 146 6.57 23.58 -1.42
CA ALA A 146 6.32 24.27 -2.69
C ALA A 146 4.81 24.33 -3.03
N LEU A 147 4.05 23.28 -2.74
CA LEU A 147 2.59 23.25 -2.93
C LEU A 147 1.86 24.26 -2.04
N PHE A 148 2.35 24.55 -0.84
CA PHE A 148 1.78 25.60 0.01
C PHE A 148 1.88 27.00 -0.61
N ALA A 149 2.89 27.26 -1.43
CA ALA A 149 3.09 28.57 -2.05
C ALA A 149 2.04 28.92 -3.12
N SER A 150 1.35 27.94 -3.69
CA SER A 150 0.30 28.15 -4.70
C SER A 150 -0.97 28.78 -4.12
N ASN A 151 -1.19 28.67 -2.81
CA ASN A 151 -2.37 29.11 -2.08
C ASN A 151 -3.70 28.59 -2.66
N HIS A 152 -3.69 27.39 -3.24
CA HIS A 152 -4.85 26.75 -3.86
C HIS A 152 -5.26 25.50 -3.10
N LYS A 153 -6.56 25.32 -2.82
CA LYS A 153 -7.10 24.19 -2.03
C LYS A 153 -6.63 22.82 -2.52
N TYR A 154 -6.64 22.61 -3.82
CA TYR A 154 -6.20 21.35 -4.42
C TYR A 154 -4.72 21.04 -4.16
N ASP A 155 -3.87 22.06 -4.12
CA ASP A 155 -2.45 21.88 -3.82
C ASP A 155 -2.19 21.66 -2.32
N TYR A 156 -3.02 22.25 -1.43
CA TYR A 156 -2.99 21.87 -0.01
C TYR A 156 -3.36 20.39 0.20
N ARG A 157 -4.35 19.87 -0.52
CA ARG A 157 -4.70 18.43 -0.47
C ARG A 157 -3.54 17.55 -0.95
N LYS A 158 -2.87 17.93 -2.04
CA LYS A 158 -1.65 17.24 -2.50
C LYS A 158 -0.52 17.32 -1.47
N ALA A 159 -0.29 18.51 -0.89
CA ALA A 159 0.72 18.67 0.16
C ALA A 159 0.44 17.76 1.36
N TYR A 160 -0.83 17.63 1.75
CA TYR A 160 -1.25 16.72 2.81
C TYR A 160 -0.87 15.27 2.51
N GLU A 161 -1.11 14.77 1.29
CA GLU A 161 -0.76 13.40 0.91
C GLU A 161 0.76 13.17 0.91
N GLU A 162 1.56 14.13 0.42
CA GLU A 162 3.03 14.04 0.48
C GLU A 162 3.52 13.99 1.94
N LEU A 163 2.98 14.85 2.81
CA LEU A 163 3.32 14.89 4.24
C LEU A 163 2.86 13.64 4.97
N LYS A 164 1.67 13.12 4.67
CA LYS A 164 1.15 11.88 5.22
C LYS A 164 2.08 10.71 4.87
N TYR A 165 2.54 10.63 3.64
CA TYR A 165 3.48 9.58 3.24
C TYR A 165 4.83 9.71 3.98
N ILE A 166 5.30 10.93 4.25
CA ILE A 166 6.48 11.12 5.12
C ILE A 166 6.22 10.52 6.51
N GLU A 167 5.06 10.79 7.14
CA GLU A 167 4.73 10.24 8.46
C GLU A 167 4.67 8.70 8.46
N GLU A 168 4.24 8.08 7.36
CA GLU A 168 4.20 6.62 7.21
C GLU A 168 5.62 6.01 7.16
N ILE A 169 6.53 6.61 6.39
CA ILE A 169 7.88 6.06 6.20
C ILE A 169 8.88 6.54 7.24
N ASN A 170 8.72 7.75 7.77
CA ASN A 170 9.63 8.42 8.68
C ASN A 170 8.89 9.26 9.74
N PRO A 171 8.24 8.62 10.71
CA PRO A 171 7.41 9.30 11.71
C PRO A 171 8.16 10.41 12.46
N ASN A 172 7.47 11.51 12.75
CA ASN A 172 8.01 12.69 13.44
C ASN A 172 9.13 13.41 12.67
N TYR A 173 9.11 13.35 11.35
CA TYR A 173 10.07 14.08 10.53
C TYR A 173 9.75 15.58 10.56
N ARG A 174 10.61 16.38 11.15
CA ARG A 174 10.47 17.85 11.27
C ARG A 174 9.08 18.24 11.83
N ASP A 175 8.46 19.26 11.22
CA ASP A 175 7.14 19.79 11.51
C ASP A 175 6.02 19.20 10.63
N THR A 176 6.24 18.01 10.07
CA THR A 176 5.31 17.32 9.12
C THR A 176 3.88 17.30 9.62
N ARG A 177 3.67 16.98 10.92
CA ARG A 177 2.32 16.91 11.50
C ARG A 177 1.64 18.26 11.58
N VAL A 178 2.39 19.31 11.90
CA VAL A 178 1.85 20.67 11.95
C VAL A 178 1.44 21.11 10.55
N LEU A 179 2.29 20.86 9.56
CA LEU A 179 1.97 21.16 8.16
C LEU A 179 0.80 20.35 7.62
N MET A 180 0.63 19.08 8.05
CA MET A 180 -0.54 18.27 7.69
C MET A 180 -1.84 18.89 8.22
N GLN A 181 -1.85 19.35 9.48
CA GLN A 181 -3.00 20.03 10.06
C GLN A 181 -3.32 21.33 9.31
N GLU A 182 -2.30 22.12 8.98
CA GLU A 182 -2.46 23.35 8.20
C GLU A 182 -2.97 23.06 6.78
N ALA A 183 -2.41 22.05 6.10
CA ALA A 183 -2.86 21.61 4.78
C ALA A 183 -4.31 21.14 4.79
N ASN A 184 -4.69 20.37 5.80
CA ASN A 184 -6.08 19.94 5.98
C ASN A 184 -7.00 21.14 6.17
N ALA A 185 -6.71 22.04 7.12
CA ALA A 185 -7.55 23.21 7.40
C ALA A 185 -7.74 24.11 6.16
N LYS A 186 -6.67 24.29 5.35
CA LYS A 186 -6.72 25.10 4.13
C LYS A 186 -7.34 24.36 2.93
N GLY A 187 -7.37 23.03 2.98
CA GLY A 187 -7.89 22.17 1.91
C GLY A 187 -9.39 21.86 2.03
N ILE A 188 -10.04 22.16 3.17
CA ILE A 188 -11.46 21.87 3.39
C ILE A 188 -12.36 22.71 2.48
N ASP A 189 -13.35 22.05 1.87
CA ASP A 189 -14.50 22.70 1.26
C ASP A 189 -15.63 22.80 2.28
N TYR A 190 -16.11 24.01 2.50
CA TYR A 190 -17.25 24.27 3.36
C TYR A 190 -18.54 24.36 2.55
N VAL A 191 -19.52 23.55 2.91
CA VAL A 191 -20.82 23.48 2.25
C VAL A 191 -21.88 24.01 3.20
N TYR A 192 -22.56 25.10 2.83
CA TYR A 192 -23.73 25.56 3.54
C TYR A 192 -24.98 24.82 3.06
N VAL A 193 -25.70 24.18 3.97
CA VAL A 193 -26.91 23.44 3.65
C VAL A 193 -28.13 24.20 4.13
N SER A 194 -29.10 24.38 3.24
CA SER A 194 -30.39 25.02 3.53
C SER A 194 -31.53 24.14 3.07
N MET A 195 -32.70 24.34 3.66
CA MET A 195 -33.93 23.68 3.23
C MET A 195 -34.95 24.73 2.78
N LYS A 196 -35.63 24.45 1.69
CA LYS A 196 -36.76 25.24 1.21
C LYS A 196 -38.01 24.37 1.13
N ASN A 197 -39.07 24.77 1.84
CA ASN A 197 -40.34 24.10 1.71
C ASN A 197 -41.16 24.73 0.59
N GLU A 198 -41.35 23.98 -0.51
CA GLU A 198 -42.16 24.35 -1.67
C GLU A 198 -43.55 23.65 -1.64
N THR A 199 -43.90 23.02 -0.50
CA THR A 199 -45.20 22.36 -0.32
C THR A 199 -46.22 23.31 0.35
N ALA A 200 -47.51 22.97 0.25
CA ALA A 200 -48.55 23.70 0.95
C ALA A 200 -48.66 23.35 2.45
N GLN A 201 -47.83 22.40 2.92
CA GLN A 201 -47.86 21.91 4.31
C GLN A 201 -46.75 22.54 5.15
N VAL A 202 -47.04 22.73 6.46
CA VAL A 202 -46.04 23.23 7.40
C VAL A 202 -45.11 22.09 7.78
N VAL A 203 -43.81 22.29 7.59
CA VAL A 203 -42.79 21.38 8.04
C VAL A 203 -42.44 21.67 9.49
N PRO A 204 -42.55 20.69 10.43
CA PRO A 204 -42.14 20.88 11.80
C PRO A 204 -40.65 21.23 11.90
N LYS A 205 -40.29 22.23 12.74
CA LYS A 205 -38.89 22.66 12.94
C LYS A 205 -37.95 21.51 13.33
N LYS A 206 -38.49 20.52 14.07
CA LYS A 206 -37.71 19.31 14.43
C LYS A 206 -37.33 18.52 13.22
N LEU A 207 -38.27 18.26 12.30
CA LEU A 207 -38.02 17.53 11.06
C LEU A 207 -37.01 18.28 10.16
N GLU A 208 -37.16 19.60 10.07
CA GLU A 208 -36.19 20.44 9.33
C GLU A 208 -34.77 20.30 9.91
N LYS A 209 -34.65 20.41 11.26
CA LYS A 209 -33.38 20.25 11.94
C LYS A 209 -32.77 18.87 11.72
N ASP A 210 -33.59 17.80 11.78
CA ASP A 210 -33.15 16.43 11.63
C ASP A 210 -32.69 16.19 10.17
N LEU A 211 -33.41 16.69 9.17
CA LEU A 211 -33.08 16.61 7.76
C LEU A 211 -31.77 17.36 7.39
N LEU A 212 -31.48 18.44 8.11
CA LEU A 212 -30.28 19.27 7.89
C LEU A 212 -29.07 18.81 8.76
N ASN A 213 -29.24 17.78 9.57
CA ASN A 213 -28.13 17.27 10.40
C ASN A 213 -27.25 16.27 9.62
N PHE A 214 -26.41 16.79 8.75
CA PHE A 214 -25.52 15.99 7.90
C PHE A 214 -24.42 15.26 8.66
N ASP A 215 -24.06 15.73 9.87
CA ASP A 215 -23.12 15.02 10.76
C ASP A 215 -23.66 13.65 11.16
N THR A 216 -24.99 13.52 11.36
CA THR A 216 -25.64 12.26 11.71
C THR A 216 -25.61 11.24 10.58
N TYR A 217 -25.47 11.70 9.33
CA TYR A 217 -25.41 10.83 8.15
C TYR A 217 -23.98 10.46 7.76
N GLY A 218 -22.97 10.92 8.49
CA GLY A 218 -21.55 10.63 8.21
C GLY A 218 -21.06 11.18 6.87
N LEU A 219 -21.63 12.28 6.41
CA LEU A 219 -21.28 12.91 5.14
C LEU A 219 -20.05 13.83 5.23
N ASN A 220 -19.66 14.24 6.43
CA ASN A 220 -18.39 14.94 6.63
C ASN A 220 -17.22 13.98 6.36
N ASP A 221 -16.28 14.40 5.58
CA ASP A 221 -15.05 13.68 5.27
C ASP A 221 -13.81 14.56 5.53
N LEU A 222 -12.63 14.06 5.13
CA LEU A 222 -11.38 14.79 5.33
C LEU A 222 -11.36 16.15 4.64
N TRP A 223 -12.12 16.34 3.55
CA TRP A 223 -12.05 17.52 2.70
C TRP A 223 -13.37 18.27 2.56
N THR A 224 -14.45 17.81 3.18
CA THR A 224 -15.77 18.41 3.06
C THR A 224 -16.45 18.49 4.41
N VAL A 225 -16.89 19.71 4.79
CA VAL A 225 -17.62 19.97 6.02
C VAL A 225 -18.94 20.66 5.67
N TYR A 226 -20.04 20.10 6.20
CA TYR A 226 -21.39 20.60 5.97
C TYR A 226 -21.88 21.35 7.19
N HIS A 227 -22.41 22.57 6.97
CA HIS A 227 -23.02 23.38 8.03
C HIS A 227 -24.49 23.70 7.68
N SER A 228 -25.41 23.34 8.58
CA SER A 228 -26.82 23.75 8.48
C SER A 228 -27.09 25.10 9.13
N LYS A 229 -26.16 25.55 10.00
CA LYS A 229 -26.15 26.87 10.57
C LYS A 229 -25.03 27.69 9.96
N ARG A 230 -25.38 28.86 9.41
CA ARG A 230 -24.38 29.71 8.78
C ARG A 230 -23.43 30.28 9.83
N ASP A 231 -22.14 30.06 9.63
CA ASP A 231 -21.09 30.71 10.39
C ASP A 231 -20.60 31.92 9.56
N THR A 232 -20.58 33.09 10.18
CA THR A 232 -20.20 34.37 9.50
C THR A 232 -18.67 34.47 9.30
N GLU A 233 -17.89 33.71 10.06
CA GLU A 233 -16.43 33.69 9.95
C GLU A 233 -15.94 32.73 8.84
N ILE A 234 -16.81 31.83 8.36
CA ILE A 234 -16.50 30.86 7.32
C ILE A 234 -16.97 31.35 5.94
N ARG A 235 -16.02 31.38 5.01
CA ARG A 235 -16.35 31.50 3.59
C ARG A 235 -16.77 30.15 3.05
N TYR A 236 -18.05 29.99 2.72
CA TYR A 236 -18.57 28.79 2.09
C TYR A 236 -18.18 28.72 0.62
N ASP A 237 -17.72 27.51 0.19
CA ASP A 237 -17.38 27.23 -1.20
C ASP A 237 -18.61 26.83 -2.01
N PHE A 238 -19.55 26.12 -1.33
CA PHE A 238 -20.76 25.62 -1.98
C PHE A 238 -21.99 25.87 -1.11
N GLY A 239 -23.13 26.00 -1.79
CA GLY A 239 -24.46 25.98 -1.17
C GLY A 239 -25.26 24.78 -1.66
N LEU A 240 -25.79 23.99 -0.73
CA LEU A 240 -26.70 22.88 -1.00
C LEU A 240 -28.11 23.26 -0.52
N SER A 241 -29.08 23.26 -1.43
CA SER A 241 -30.47 23.51 -1.09
C SER A 241 -31.32 22.26 -1.24
N LEU A 242 -31.94 21.81 -0.16
CA LEU A 242 -32.92 20.73 -0.15
C LEU A 242 -34.30 21.32 -0.38
N ASN A 243 -34.91 21.05 -1.54
CA ASN A 243 -36.25 21.55 -1.87
C ASN A 243 -37.29 20.45 -1.64
N LEU A 244 -38.14 20.62 -0.64
CA LEU A 244 -39.27 19.74 -0.41
C LEU A 244 -40.43 20.17 -1.33
N ARG A 245 -40.75 19.30 -2.29
CA ARG A 245 -41.78 19.59 -3.33
C ARG A 245 -43.08 18.83 -3.12
N LYS A 246 -43.04 17.73 -2.39
CA LYS A 246 -44.19 16.87 -2.15
C LYS A 246 -44.00 16.12 -0.83
N ILE A 247 -45.07 16.11 -0.02
CA ILE A 247 -45.18 15.31 1.21
C ILE A 247 -46.38 14.41 1.05
#